data_c2ef9a0d01a594b12299c94272b2f70d
#
_entry.id   c2ef9a0d01a594b12299c94272b2f70d
#
_cell.length_a   1.000
_cell.length_b   1.000
_cell.length_c   1.000
_cell.angle_alpha   90.00
_cell.angle_beta   90.00
_cell.angle_gamma   90.00
#
_symmetry.space_group_name_H-M   'P 1'
#
loop_
_entity.id
_entity.type
_entity.pdbx_description
1 polymer ?
#
loop_
_entity_poly.entity_id
_entity_poly.type
_entity_poly.pdbx_seq_one_letter_code
_entity_poly.pdbx_strand_id
1 'polypeptide(L)'
;IIVCDNYDKLSEKAAEIVAEQVKKNPKSILGLATGSTPIGMYQKLVEKNQAGEIDFKDIRTFNLDEYYPLADDNEQSYHYFMNEHLFSKININPKNTHLLDGTCEDTARECAEYESLIEQSGGIDLQILGIGQNGHIGFNEPDANLDSRTHLTNLTENTIEANSRFFDDISEVPTQALTMGIGTILKARKIILLAGGKNKHNAVKALLTSSISTEMPASMLKVHSDVTLICDKEAYSNDRIGIDIGGTEIKFGVLNESLQLIHKESIPTDVSSAEKLIDDIVKKCDDLMNQYCISGIGIGTPGINRNGFITAVNLPLQNFPLQKAIAERVDVPVKVSNDANCAALGEAICGNEKAVKNLVMLSLGTGIGGGIIIDHKIYEGRGSAGEIGHFSIQMDGKPCPCGQRGCFEQYASAAALIQSAE
;
A
#
# COMPACT_ATOMS: atom_id res chain seq x y z
N ILE A 1 -8.57 9.95 0.61
CA ILE A 1 -7.97 8.86 1.44
C ILE A 1 -7.82 9.39 2.85
N ILE A 2 -8.26 8.60 3.84
CA ILE A 2 -8.10 8.88 5.27
C ILE A 2 -7.28 7.72 5.86
N VAL A 3 -6.07 8.03 6.34
CA VAL A 3 -5.18 7.06 6.98
C VAL A 3 -5.27 7.24 8.49
N CYS A 4 -5.65 6.19 9.19
CA CYS A 4 -5.83 6.15 10.63
C CYS A 4 -4.65 5.43 11.30
N ASP A 5 -4.38 5.72 12.57
CA ASP A 5 -3.25 5.13 13.28
C ASP A 5 -3.35 3.61 13.45
N ASN A 6 -4.57 3.10 13.60
CA ASN A 6 -4.87 1.69 13.81
C ASN A 6 -6.34 1.38 13.48
N TYR A 7 -6.73 0.11 13.61
CA TYR A 7 -8.09 -0.38 13.34
C TYR A 7 -9.17 0.30 14.20
N ASP A 8 -8.89 0.63 15.48
CA ASP A 8 -9.88 1.31 16.35
C ASP A 8 -10.17 2.73 15.83
N LYS A 9 -9.13 3.48 15.42
CA LYS A 9 -9.28 4.81 14.82
C LYS A 9 -9.94 4.77 13.44
N LEU A 10 -9.67 3.74 12.64
CA LEU A 10 -10.38 3.49 11.39
C LEU A 10 -11.87 3.29 11.65
N SER A 11 -12.21 2.43 12.62
CA SER A 11 -13.59 2.12 13.02
C SER A 11 -14.33 3.35 13.55
N GLU A 12 -13.68 4.15 14.39
CA GLU A 12 -14.20 5.42 14.91
C GLU A 12 -14.49 6.39 13.75
N LYS A 13 -13.54 6.55 12.82
CA LYS A 13 -13.69 7.46 11.68
C LYS A 13 -14.80 7.03 10.71
N ALA A 14 -14.90 5.73 10.43
CA ALA A 14 -15.99 5.20 9.63
C ALA A 14 -17.37 5.43 10.31
N ALA A 15 -17.47 5.17 11.60
CA ALA A 15 -18.69 5.40 12.38
C ALA A 15 -19.09 6.89 12.42
N GLU A 16 -18.12 7.82 12.49
CA GLU A 16 -18.38 9.26 12.40
C GLU A 16 -19.07 9.62 11.07
N ILE A 17 -18.55 9.14 9.94
CA ILE A 17 -19.10 9.43 8.62
C ILE A 17 -20.52 8.87 8.48
N VAL A 18 -20.77 7.66 8.96
CA VAL A 18 -22.13 7.08 8.98
C VAL A 18 -23.06 7.88 9.91
N ALA A 19 -22.59 8.25 11.09
CA ALA A 19 -23.36 9.05 12.03
C ALA A 19 -23.71 10.44 11.48
N GLU A 20 -22.79 11.09 10.79
CA GLU A 20 -23.05 12.37 10.08
C GLU A 20 -24.12 12.19 8.98
N GLN A 21 -24.06 11.10 8.21
CA GLN A 21 -25.07 10.80 7.19
C GLN A 21 -26.46 10.62 7.82
N VAL A 22 -26.56 9.83 8.90
CA VAL A 22 -27.81 9.58 9.65
C VAL A 22 -28.38 10.88 10.23
N LYS A 23 -27.53 11.73 10.82
CA LYS A 23 -27.93 13.04 11.36
C LYS A 23 -28.43 13.98 10.26
N LYS A 24 -27.74 14.00 9.11
CA LYS A 24 -28.08 14.88 7.97
C LYS A 24 -29.37 14.44 7.29
N ASN A 25 -29.59 13.14 7.17
CA ASN A 25 -30.79 12.56 6.56
C ASN A 25 -31.26 11.36 7.41
N PRO A 26 -32.18 11.56 8.36
CA PRO A 26 -32.71 10.48 9.21
C PRO A 26 -33.49 9.38 8.47
N LYS A 27 -33.74 9.54 7.19
CA LYS A 27 -34.35 8.54 6.30
C LYS A 27 -33.37 7.99 5.27
N SER A 28 -32.06 8.11 5.54
CA SER A 28 -31.02 7.61 4.65
C SER A 28 -31.15 6.10 4.42
N ILE A 29 -30.75 5.73 3.22
CA ILE A 29 -30.61 4.33 2.81
C ILE A 29 -29.13 3.98 2.85
N LEU A 30 -28.78 3.03 3.71
CA LEU A 30 -27.41 2.59 3.92
C LEU A 30 -27.17 1.23 3.27
N GLY A 31 -26.14 1.14 2.46
CA GLY A 31 -25.58 -0.14 1.99
C GLY A 31 -24.57 -0.65 3.01
N LEU A 32 -24.74 -1.87 3.51
CA LEU A 32 -23.94 -2.44 4.59
C LEU A 32 -23.10 -3.63 4.10
N ALA A 33 -21.91 -3.75 4.66
CA ALA A 33 -20.98 -4.85 4.42
C ALA A 33 -20.87 -5.76 5.65
N THR A 34 -20.49 -7.01 5.44
CA THR A 34 -20.18 -7.97 6.50
C THR A 34 -18.68 -8.26 6.59
N GLY A 35 -18.29 -9.24 7.38
CA GLY A 35 -16.92 -9.62 7.61
C GLY A 35 -16.25 -8.84 8.77
N SER A 36 -14.98 -9.12 9.02
CA SER A 36 -14.27 -8.61 10.20
C SER A 36 -13.98 -7.10 10.17
N THR A 37 -13.85 -6.50 9.00
CA THR A 37 -13.45 -5.08 8.87
C THR A 37 -14.49 -4.10 9.43
N PRO A 38 -15.80 -4.21 9.15
CA PRO A 38 -16.79 -3.26 9.64
C PRO A 38 -17.24 -3.47 11.10
N ILE A 39 -16.86 -4.56 11.78
CA ILE A 39 -17.32 -4.87 13.15
C ILE A 39 -17.07 -3.71 14.11
N GLY A 40 -15.85 -3.17 14.14
CA GLY A 40 -15.52 -2.04 15.03
C GLY A 40 -16.36 -0.79 14.73
N MET A 41 -16.63 -0.51 13.45
CA MET A 41 -17.54 0.58 13.07
C MET A 41 -18.96 0.34 13.59
N TYR A 42 -19.51 -0.88 13.48
CA TYR A 42 -20.83 -1.21 14.01
C TYR A 42 -20.88 -1.07 15.51
N GLN A 43 -19.87 -1.51 16.25
CA GLN A 43 -19.77 -1.29 17.69
C GLN A 43 -19.84 0.19 18.06
N LYS A 44 -19.10 1.05 17.35
CA LYS A 44 -19.14 2.51 17.56
C LYS A 44 -20.51 3.12 17.23
N LEU A 45 -21.19 2.61 16.21
CA LEU A 45 -22.55 3.05 15.86
C LEU A 45 -23.57 2.62 16.94
N VAL A 46 -23.44 1.43 17.49
CA VAL A 46 -24.25 0.96 18.64
C VAL A 46 -24.04 1.87 19.85
N GLU A 47 -22.79 2.18 20.22
CA GLU A 47 -22.45 3.10 21.31
C GLU A 47 -23.12 4.47 21.09
N LYS A 48 -23.04 5.04 19.90
CA LYS A 48 -23.65 6.34 19.56
C LYS A 48 -25.19 6.30 19.60
N ASN A 49 -25.81 5.22 19.16
CA ASN A 49 -27.26 5.07 19.24
C ASN A 49 -27.74 4.94 20.70
N GLN A 50 -27.06 4.13 21.50
CA GLN A 50 -27.37 3.95 22.93
C GLN A 50 -27.14 5.25 23.73
N ALA A 51 -26.18 6.07 23.34
CA ALA A 51 -25.96 7.41 23.92
C ALA A 51 -26.99 8.45 23.42
N GLY A 52 -27.89 8.09 22.51
CA GLY A 52 -28.87 9.01 21.92
C GLY A 52 -28.30 10.04 20.94
N GLU A 53 -27.07 9.84 20.47
CA GLU A 53 -26.43 10.73 19.50
C GLU A 53 -26.98 10.59 18.08
N ILE A 54 -27.45 9.39 17.71
CA ILE A 54 -28.02 9.04 16.40
C ILE A 54 -29.25 8.14 16.56
N ASP A 55 -30.20 8.24 15.62
CA ASP A 55 -31.46 7.51 15.63
C ASP A 55 -31.63 6.74 14.32
N PHE A 56 -31.79 5.41 14.42
CA PHE A 56 -31.92 4.52 13.28
C PHE A 56 -33.37 4.13 12.94
N LYS A 57 -34.38 4.61 13.68
CA LYS A 57 -35.78 4.14 13.53
C LYS A 57 -36.35 4.26 12.11
N ASP A 58 -35.97 5.30 11.36
CA ASP A 58 -36.45 5.59 10.01
C ASP A 58 -35.39 5.28 8.92
N ILE A 59 -34.21 4.79 9.33
CA ILE A 59 -33.13 4.34 8.42
C ILE A 59 -33.57 3.06 7.75
N ARG A 60 -33.20 2.90 6.49
CA ARG A 60 -33.35 1.65 5.74
C ARG A 60 -31.97 1.13 5.36
N THR A 61 -31.80 -0.21 5.37
CA THR A 61 -30.51 -0.82 5.04
C THR A 61 -30.65 -1.90 3.98
N PHE A 62 -29.60 -2.03 3.15
CA PHE A 62 -29.42 -3.10 2.17
C PHE A 62 -28.04 -3.69 2.36
N ASN A 63 -27.93 -4.99 2.59
CA ASN A 63 -26.64 -5.67 2.65
C ASN A 63 -26.10 -6.01 1.26
N LEU A 64 -24.77 -6.07 1.13
CA LEU A 64 -24.10 -6.35 -0.14
C LEU A 64 -24.38 -7.76 -0.67
N ASP A 65 -24.44 -8.72 0.23
CA ASP A 65 -24.32 -10.12 -0.13
C ASP A 65 -24.90 -11.04 0.96
N GLU A 66 -25.06 -12.32 0.59
CA GLU A 66 -25.35 -13.44 1.49
C GLU A 66 -24.82 -14.73 0.87
N TYR A 67 -24.41 -15.68 1.71
CA TYR A 67 -24.01 -17.02 1.27
C TYR A 67 -25.19 -17.82 0.69
N TYR A 68 -24.89 -18.67 -0.30
CA TYR A 68 -25.89 -19.52 -0.93
C TYR A 68 -25.34 -20.95 -1.16
N PRO A 69 -26.09 -22.01 -0.83
CA PRO A 69 -27.30 -21.98 0.01
C PRO A 69 -26.93 -21.91 1.50
N LEU A 70 -27.53 -21.00 2.25
CA LEU A 70 -27.36 -20.93 3.70
C LEU A 70 -28.62 -20.35 4.37
N ALA A 71 -29.07 -20.97 5.46
CA ALA A 71 -30.26 -20.51 6.18
C ALA A 71 -29.93 -19.27 7.05
N ASP A 72 -30.92 -18.38 7.21
CA ASP A 72 -30.77 -17.10 7.94
C ASP A 72 -30.40 -17.29 9.41
N ASP A 73 -30.82 -18.40 10.03
CA ASP A 73 -30.53 -18.75 11.42
C ASP A 73 -29.19 -19.47 11.62
N ASN A 74 -28.48 -19.77 10.55
CA ASN A 74 -27.12 -20.30 10.63
C ASN A 74 -26.19 -19.20 11.19
N GLU A 75 -25.36 -19.56 12.17
CA GLU A 75 -24.42 -18.61 12.82
C GLU A 75 -23.41 -17.95 11.86
N GLN A 76 -23.22 -18.52 10.68
CA GLN A 76 -22.33 -18.02 9.64
C GLN A 76 -23.05 -17.21 8.55
N SER A 77 -24.41 -17.13 8.60
CA SER A 77 -25.16 -16.30 7.66
C SER A 77 -24.92 -14.81 7.92
N TYR A 78 -25.06 -14.00 6.89
CA TYR A 78 -24.96 -12.55 7.05
C TYR A 78 -26.20 -11.95 7.70
N HIS A 79 -27.33 -12.60 7.64
CA HIS A 79 -28.50 -12.32 8.48
C HIS A 79 -28.14 -12.41 9.97
N TYR A 80 -27.54 -13.53 10.40
CA TYR A 80 -27.09 -13.71 11.77
C TYR A 80 -26.02 -12.70 12.16
N PHE A 81 -25.02 -12.51 11.32
CA PHE A 81 -23.94 -11.55 11.53
C PHE A 81 -24.47 -10.13 11.78
N MET A 82 -25.35 -9.64 10.92
CA MET A 82 -25.91 -8.28 11.06
C MET A 82 -26.78 -8.13 12.30
N ASN A 83 -27.53 -9.14 12.65
CA ASN A 83 -28.32 -9.16 13.86
C ASN A 83 -27.42 -9.13 15.10
N GLU A 84 -26.37 -9.94 15.14
CA GLU A 84 -25.43 -10.02 16.28
C GLU A 84 -24.60 -8.71 16.42
N HIS A 85 -24.16 -8.11 15.33
CA HIS A 85 -23.23 -6.98 15.40
C HIS A 85 -23.90 -5.60 15.37
N LEU A 86 -25.14 -5.49 14.85
CA LEU A 86 -25.80 -4.20 14.70
C LEU A 86 -27.29 -4.20 15.01
N PHE A 87 -28.12 -4.96 14.27
CA PHE A 87 -29.56 -4.73 14.23
C PHE A 87 -30.27 -4.96 15.56
N SER A 88 -29.90 -6.00 16.32
CA SER A 88 -30.47 -6.27 17.65
C SER A 88 -30.07 -5.25 18.72
N LYS A 89 -29.04 -4.43 18.46
CA LYS A 89 -28.41 -3.53 19.44
C LYS A 89 -28.77 -2.04 19.23
N ILE A 90 -29.47 -1.73 18.13
CA ILE A 90 -29.88 -0.36 17.78
C ILE A 90 -31.43 -0.29 17.62
N ASN A 91 -31.98 0.91 17.57
CA ASN A 91 -33.42 1.13 17.46
C ASN A 91 -33.95 1.10 16.02
N ILE A 92 -33.32 0.34 15.10
CA ILE A 92 -33.81 0.20 13.73
C ILE A 92 -35.11 -0.63 13.67
N ASN A 93 -36.02 -0.23 12.76
CA ASN A 93 -37.19 -1.04 12.51
C ASN A 93 -36.78 -2.28 11.67
N PRO A 94 -37.03 -3.53 12.16
CA PRO A 94 -36.68 -4.74 11.41
C PRO A 94 -37.27 -4.81 9.99
N LYS A 95 -38.39 -4.14 9.72
CA LYS A 95 -38.97 -4.06 8.37
C LYS A 95 -38.17 -3.18 7.40
N ASN A 96 -37.21 -2.45 7.91
CA ASN A 96 -36.34 -1.57 7.13
C ASN A 96 -34.96 -2.20 6.85
N THR A 97 -34.70 -3.40 7.36
CA THR A 97 -33.46 -4.14 7.10
C THR A 97 -33.69 -5.13 5.98
N HIS A 98 -32.88 -5.05 4.93
CA HIS A 98 -33.03 -5.91 3.75
C HIS A 98 -31.70 -6.63 3.50
N LEU A 99 -31.80 -7.95 3.41
CA LEU A 99 -30.73 -8.87 3.02
C LEU A 99 -31.26 -9.81 1.94
N LEU A 100 -30.36 -10.43 1.19
CA LEU A 100 -30.70 -11.45 0.21
C LEU A 100 -31.09 -12.77 0.92
N ASP A 101 -32.06 -13.49 0.38
CA ASP A 101 -32.48 -14.78 0.90
C ASP A 101 -31.53 -15.88 0.43
N GLY A 102 -30.64 -16.35 1.32
CA GLY A 102 -29.68 -17.43 1.06
C GLY A 102 -30.35 -18.82 0.84
N THR A 103 -31.67 -18.93 1.00
CA THR A 103 -32.43 -20.20 0.82
C THR A 103 -33.41 -20.14 -0.34
N CYS A 104 -33.47 -19.08 -1.10
CA CYS A 104 -34.39 -18.87 -2.19
C CYS A 104 -34.31 -20.02 -3.25
N GLU A 105 -35.45 -20.47 -3.76
CA GLU A 105 -35.49 -21.48 -4.82
C GLU A 105 -35.10 -20.91 -6.20
N ASP A 106 -35.39 -19.63 -6.45
CA ASP A 106 -35.11 -18.91 -7.71
C ASP A 106 -34.20 -17.68 -7.44
N THR A 107 -32.91 -17.91 -7.54
CA THR A 107 -31.89 -16.90 -7.30
C THR A 107 -31.98 -15.71 -8.27
N ALA A 108 -32.40 -15.95 -9.52
CA ALA A 108 -32.55 -14.88 -10.51
C ALA A 108 -33.71 -13.96 -10.15
N ARG A 109 -34.82 -14.53 -9.66
CA ARG A 109 -35.97 -13.79 -9.18
C ARG A 109 -35.61 -12.98 -7.91
N GLU A 110 -34.96 -13.61 -6.94
CA GLU A 110 -34.52 -12.97 -5.70
C GLU A 110 -33.62 -11.75 -6.01
N CYS A 111 -32.62 -11.92 -6.85
CA CYS A 111 -31.76 -10.84 -7.28
C CYS A 111 -32.52 -9.69 -7.98
N ALA A 112 -33.48 -10.01 -8.83
CA ALA A 112 -34.29 -9.02 -9.54
C ALA A 112 -35.23 -8.23 -8.60
N GLU A 113 -35.84 -8.92 -7.64
CA GLU A 113 -36.70 -8.31 -6.62
C GLU A 113 -35.90 -7.42 -5.68
N TYR A 114 -34.68 -7.85 -5.27
CA TYR A 114 -33.77 -7.06 -4.46
C TYR A 114 -33.34 -5.76 -5.15
N GLU A 115 -32.95 -5.82 -6.41
CA GLU A 115 -32.64 -4.63 -7.23
C GLU A 115 -33.83 -3.68 -7.35
N SER A 116 -35.03 -4.23 -7.60
CA SER A 116 -36.26 -3.43 -7.67
C SER A 116 -36.55 -2.72 -6.36
N LEU A 117 -36.32 -3.39 -5.23
CA LEU A 117 -36.53 -2.81 -3.90
C LEU A 117 -35.55 -1.66 -3.63
N ILE A 118 -34.27 -1.80 -4.01
CA ILE A 118 -33.29 -0.70 -3.94
C ILE A 118 -33.74 0.49 -4.78
N GLU A 119 -34.14 0.26 -6.03
CA GLU A 119 -34.58 1.31 -6.94
C GLU A 119 -35.86 2.02 -6.45
N GLN A 120 -36.87 1.28 -6.00
CA GLN A 120 -38.11 1.82 -5.43
C GLN A 120 -37.89 2.58 -4.12
N SER A 121 -36.86 2.22 -3.37
CA SER A 121 -36.45 2.91 -2.15
C SER A 121 -35.76 4.27 -2.44
N GLY A 122 -35.37 4.52 -3.68
CA GLY A 122 -34.67 5.75 -4.11
C GLY A 122 -33.16 5.61 -4.22
N GLY A 123 -32.63 4.38 -4.15
CA GLY A 123 -31.19 4.08 -4.23
C GLY A 123 -30.45 4.29 -2.91
N ILE A 124 -29.21 3.87 -2.86
CA ILE A 124 -28.36 3.89 -1.65
C ILE A 124 -27.72 5.28 -1.49
N ASP A 125 -27.87 5.88 -0.31
CA ASP A 125 -27.26 7.18 0.03
C ASP A 125 -25.78 7.04 0.39
N LEU A 126 -25.44 6.02 1.17
CA LEU A 126 -24.07 5.73 1.60
C LEU A 126 -23.85 4.21 1.58
N GLN A 127 -22.93 3.75 0.73
CA GLN A 127 -22.50 2.36 0.64
C GLN A 127 -21.22 2.17 1.43
N ILE A 128 -21.23 1.21 2.35
CA ILE A 128 -20.04 0.73 3.07
C ILE A 128 -19.52 -0.51 2.34
N LEU A 129 -18.22 -0.55 2.09
CA LEU A 129 -17.52 -1.66 1.46
C LEU A 129 -16.31 -2.08 2.31
N GLY A 130 -16.00 -3.36 2.32
CA GLY A 130 -14.67 -3.88 2.59
C GLY A 130 -13.93 -4.15 1.28
N ILE A 131 -12.64 -4.45 1.35
CA ILE A 131 -11.85 -4.91 0.21
C ILE A 131 -11.26 -6.29 0.51
N GLY A 132 -11.38 -7.21 -0.43
CA GLY A 132 -10.71 -8.51 -0.38
C GLY A 132 -9.21 -8.41 -0.57
N GLN A 133 -8.45 -9.44 -0.22
CA GLN A 133 -6.99 -9.46 -0.42
C GLN A 133 -6.62 -9.44 -1.92
N ASN A 134 -7.46 -10.01 -2.78
CA ASN A 134 -7.33 -10.00 -4.23
C ASN A 134 -8.02 -8.80 -4.91
N GLY A 135 -8.56 -7.86 -4.12
CA GLY A 135 -9.22 -6.66 -4.63
C GLY A 135 -10.71 -6.78 -4.95
N HIS A 136 -11.38 -7.88 -4.56
CA HIS A 136 -12.83 -7.97 -4.69
C HIS A 136 -13.56 -6.98 -3.77
N ILE A 137 -14.78 -6.59 -4.13
CA ILE A 137 -15.73 -5.82 -3.32
C ILE A 137 -17.11 -6.49 -3.39
N GLY A 138 -17.76 -6.72 -2.22
CA GLY A 138 -18.80 -7.74 -2.11
C GLY A 138 -18.20 -9.10 -2.49
N PHE A 139 -18.93 -9.95 -3.16
CA PHE A 139 -18.36 -11.15 -3.80
C PHE A 139 -18.13 -10.98 -5.30
N ASN A 140 -17.86 -9.73 -5.76
CA ASN A 140 -17.40 -9.50 -7.13
C ASN A 140 -15.91 -9.80 -7.19
N GLU A 141 -15.58 -11.04 -7.54
CA GLU A 141 -14.22 -11.56 -7.63
C GLU A 141 -13.52 -11.11 -8.93
N PRO A 142 -12.16 -11.08 -8.96
CA PRO A 142 -11.41 -10.89 -10.20
C PRO A 142 -11.84 -11.87 -11.29
N ASP A 143 -12.29 -11.35 -12.43
CA ASP A 143 -12.77 -12.14 -13.57
C ASP A 143 -12.61 -11.33 -14.88
N ALA A 144 -12.70 -11.99 -16.03
CA ALA A 144 -12.72 -11.33 -17.34
C ALA A 144 -13.93 -10.41 -17.50
N ASN A 145 -15.04 -10.73 -16.84
CA ASN A 145 -16.27 -9.95 -16.83
C ASN A 145 -16.76 -9.73 -15.41
N LEU A 146 -17.37 -8.58 -15.13
CA LEU A 146 -18.05 -8.31 -13.88
C LEU A 146 -19.53 -8.04 -14.12
N ASP A 147 -20.39 -8.66 -13.32
CA ASP A 147 -21.81 -8.43 -13.37
C ASP A 147 -22.18 -7.05 -12.83
N SER A 148 -23.08 -6.37 -13.55
CA SER A 148 -23.51 -5.02 -13.17
C SER A 148 -24.60 -5.02 -12.10
N ARG A 149 -25.47 -6.00 -12.09
CA ARG A 149 -26.63 -6.12 -11.17
C ARG A 149 -26.37 -7.23 -10.14
N THR A 150 -27.22 -7.27 -9.12
CA THR A 150 -27.22 -8.37 -8.14
C THR A 150 -27.33 -9.72 -8.83
N HIS A 151 -26.51 -10.68 -8.45
CA HIS A 151 -26.38 -11.95 -9.13
C HIS A 151 -25.89 -13.07 -8.19
N LEU A 152 -26.09 -14.33 -8.59
CA LEU A 152 -25.44 -15.49 -7.99
C LEU A 152 -24.03 -15.62 -8.56
N THR A 153 -23.03 -15.79 -7.69
CA THR A 153 -21.63 -15.99 -8.08
C THR A 153 -21.00 -17.20 -7.40
N ASN A 154 -19.98 -17.77 -8.02
CA ASN A 154 -19.13 -18.77 -7.38
C ASN A 154 -18.01 -18.08 -6.61
N LEU A 155 -17.70 -18.58 -5.41
CA LEU A 155 -16.57 -18.09 -4.62
C LEU A 155 -15.26 -18.69 -5.12
N THR A 156 -14.22 -17.88 -5.15
CA THR A 156 -12.87 -18.36 -5.49
C THR A 156 -12.29 -19.21 -4.34
N GLU A 157 -11.34 -20.11 -4.65
CA GLU A 157 -10.63 -20.90 -3.65
C GLU A 157 -10.00 -20.02 -2.57
N ASN A 158 -9.43 -18.88 -2.97
CA ASN A 158 -8.85 -17.90 -2.06
C ASN A 158 -9.88 -17.34 -1.06
N THR A 159 -11.09 -17.05 -1.53
CA THR A 159 -12.18 -16.53 -0.69
C THR A 159 -12.73 -17.63 0.23
N ILE A 160 -12.87 -18.86 -0.25
CA ILE A 160 -13.27 -20.00 0.57
C ILE A 160 -12.25 -20.26 1.67
N GLU A 161 -10.96 -20.29 1.35
CA GLU A 161 -9.88 -20.45 2.31
C GLU A 161 -9.84 -19.30 3.32
N ALA A 162 -9.96 -18.05 2.86
CA ALA A 162 -9.97 -16.87 3.75
C ALA A 162 -11.17 -16.88 4.72
N ASN A 163 -12.32 -17.45 4.32
CA ASN A 163 -13.53 -17.51 5.13
C ASN A 163 -13.63 -18.80 5.96
N SER A 164 -12.83 -19.85 5.69
CA SER A 164 -12.83 -21.10 6.43
C SER A 164 -12.62 -20.92 7.93
N ARG A 165 -11.95 -19.86 8.35
CA ARG A 165 -11.74 -19.49 9.76
C ARG A 165 -13.02 -19.23 10.56
N PHE A 166 -14.16 -19.07 9.89
CA PHE A 166 -15.46 -18.84 10.49
C PHE A 166 -16.31 -20.12 10.58
N PHE A 167 -15.88 -21.22 9.97
CA PHE A 167 -16.57 -22.50 9.92
C PHE A 167 -15.73 -23.56 10.65
N ASP A 168 -16.38 -24.61 11.13
CA ASP A 168 -15.71 -25.71 11.82
C ASP A 168 -14.87 -26.57 10.86
N ASP A 169 -15.32 -26.71 9.61
CA ASP A 169 -14.60 -27.40 8.54
C ASP A 169 -14.72 -26.60 7.23
N ILE A 170 -13.65 -26.60 6.43
CA ILE A 170 -13.62 -25.88 5.14
C ILE A 170 -14.70 -26.38 4.17
N SER A 171 -15.13 -27.65 4.28
CA SER A 171 -16.19 -28.21 3.46
C SER A 171 -17.58 -27.65 3.78
N GLU A 172 -17.74 -26.97 4.91
CA GLU A 172 -18.98 -26.30 5.32
C GLU A 172 -19.09 -24.89 4.76
N VAL A 173 -18.00 -24.34 4.23
CA VAL A 173 -18.00 -23.00 3.60
C VAL A 173 -18.83 -23.08 2.31
N PRO A 174 -19.90 -22.28 2.15
CA PRO A 174 -20.64 -22.25 0.90
C PRO A 174 -19.73 -21.89 -0.28
N THR A 175 -19.96 -22.55 -1.41
CA THR A 175 -19.16 -22.29 -2.63
C THR A 175 -19.77 -21.22 -3.52
N GLN A 176 -20.96 -20.72 -3.17
CA GLN A 176 -21.68 -19.67 -3.90
C GLN A 176 -22.19 -18.60 -2.96
N ALA A 177 -22.49 -17.43 -3.52
CA ALA A 177 -23.11 -16.33 -2.81
C ALA A 177 -23.99 -15.51 -3.76
N LEU A 178 -24.99 -14.84 -3.19
CA LEU A 178 -25.74 -13.78 -3.83
C LEU A 178 -25.05 -12.45 -3.51
N THR A 179 -24.77 -11.61 -4.50
CA THR A 179 -24.02 -10.36 -4.27
C THR A 179 -24.52 -9.22 -5.15
N MET A 180 -24.53 -8.01 -4.60
CA MET A 180 -24.72 -6.80 -5.42
C MET A 180 -23.62 -6.71 -6.48
N GLY A 181 -24.03 -6.49 -7.75
CA GLY A 181 -23.08 -6.28 -8.83
C GLY A 181 -22.42 -4.88 -8.77
N ILE A 182 -21.34 -4.74 -9.52
CA ILE A 182 -20.52 -3.50 -9.55
C ILE A 182 -21.36 -2.27 -9.94
N GLY A 183 -22.26 -2.40 -10.92
CA GLY A 183 -23.11 -1.30 -11.33
C GLY A 183 -24.09 -0.84 -10.26
N THR A 184 -24.63 -1.76 -9.45
CA THR A 184 -25.50 -1.43 -8.32
C THR A 184 -24.71 -0.70 -7.23
N ILE A 185 -23.52 -1.19 -6.90
CA ILE A 185 -22.59 -0.53 -5.95
C ILE A 185 -22.28 0.91 -6.43
N LEU A 186 -21.90 1.08 -7.70
CA LEU A 186 -21.53 2.37 -8.27
C LEU A 186 -22.70 3.38 -8.40
N LYS A 187 -23.97 2.93 -8.27
CA LYS A 187 -25.13 3.82 -8.22
C LYS A 187 -25.34 4.50 -6.85
N ALA A 188 -24.65 4.06 -5.80
CA ALA A 188 -24.71 4.71 -4.49
C ALA A 188 -24.28 6.19 -4.62
N ARG A 189 -24.86 7.09 -3.82
CA ARG A 189 -24.50 8.52 -3.86
C ARG A 189 -23.12 8.79 -3.29
N LYS A 190 -22.74 8.03 -2.27
CA LYS A 190 -21.43 8.07 -1.61
C LYS A 190 -20.98 6.68 -1.26
N ILE A 191 -19.68 6.42 -1.35
CA ILE A 191 -19.08 5.13 -1.01
C ILE A 191 -17.97 5.36 0.02
N ILE A 192 -17.92 4.54 1.07
CA ILE A 192 -16.76 4.39 1.94
C ILE A 192 -16.21 2.99 1.81
N LEU A 193 -14.92 2.89 1.54
CA LEU A 193 -14.18 1.65 1.44
C LEU A 193 -13.28 1.51 2.67
N LEU A 194 -13.46 0.43 3.42
CA LEU A 194 -12.71 0.15 4.64
C LEU A 194 -11.61 -0.88 4.38
N ALA A 195 -10.39 -0.58 4.81
CA ALA A 195 -9.26 -1.49 4.69
C ALA A 195 -8.38 -1.42 5.95
N GLY A 196 -8.31 -2.49 6.73
CA GLY A 196 -7.50 -2.56 7.95
C GLY A 196 -6.60 -3.79 7.98
N GLY A 197 -5.40 -3.61 8.54
CA GLY A 197 -4.40 -4.64 8.72
C GLY A 197 -3.51 -4.90 7.51
N LYS A 198 -2.33 -5.46 7.79
CA LYS A 198 -1.27 -5.71 6.81
C LYS A 198 -1.72 -6.58 5.62
N ASN A 199 -2.63 -7.53 5.85
CA ASN A 199 -3.16 -8.40 4.79
C ASN A 199 -3.98 -7.66 3.71
N LYS A 200 -4.34 -6.38 3.93
CA LYS A 200 -5.03 -5.53 2.95
C LYS A 200 -4.08 -4.61 2.19
N HIS A 201 -2.80 -4.57 2.57
CA HIS A 201 -1.82 -3.67 1.95
C HIS A 201 -1.72 -3.83 0.43
N ASN A 202 -1.55 -5.05 -0.06
CA ASN A 202 -1.40 -5.30 -1.50
C ASN A 202 -2.65 -4.89 -2.28
N ALA A 203 -3.84 -5.15 -1.74
CA ALA A 203 -5.10 -4.75 -2.35
C ALA A 203 -5.26 -3.22 -2.37
N VAL A 204 -4.93 -2.52 -1.27
CA VAL A 204 -4.95 -1.06 -1.20
C VAL A 204 -3.93 -0.45 -2.16
N LYS A 205 -2.71 -0.98 -2.20
CA LYS A 205 -1.67 -0.55 -3.14
C LYS A 205 -2.12 -0.74 -4.59
N ALA A 206 -2.63 -1.92 -4.95
CA ALA A 206 -3.13 -2.21 -6.28
C ALA A 206 -4.31 -1.29 -6.64
N LEU A 207 -5.27 -1.09 -5.72
CA LEU A 207 -6.36 -0.12 -5.91
C LEU A 207 -5.84 1.27 -6.28
N LEU A 208 -4.79 1.76 -5.64
CA LEU A 208 -4.29 3.12 -5.86
C LEU A 208 -3.43 3.25 -7.12
N THR A 209 -2.65 2.23 -7.47
CA THR A 209 -1.62 2.29 -8.53
C THR A 209 -2.05 1.68 -9.85
N SER A 210 -2.93 0.66 -9.86
CA SER A 210 -3.35 -0.01 -11.10
C SER A 210 -4.28 0.88 -11.96
N SER A 211 -4.38 0.56 -13.23
CA SER A 211 -5.48 1.02 -14.10
C SER A 211 -6.79 0.34 -13.70
N ILE A 212 -7.92 0.84 -14.21
CA ILE A 212 -9.22 0.21 -14.03
C ILE A 212 -9.23 -1.11 -14.78
N SER A 213 -9.58 -2.20 -14.08
CA SER A 213 -9.59 -3.55 -14.62
C SER A 213 -10.60 -4.42 -13.88
N THR A 214 -11.21 -5.36 -14.58
CA THR A 214 -12.07 -6.40 -14.00
C THR A 214 -11.28 -7.39 -13.14
N GLU A 215 -9.98 -7.56 -13.43
CA GLU A 215 -9.03 -8.33 -12.59
C GLU A 215 -8.74 -7.68 -11.22
N MET A 216 -9.22 -6.47 -11.01
CA MET A 216 -9.15 -5.72 -9.76
C MET A 216 -10.48 -4.99 -9.55
N PRO A 217 -11.55 -5.70 -9.10
CA PRO A 217 -12.91 -5.14 -9.04
C PRO A 217 -13.01 -3.84 -8.26
N ALA A 218 -12.28 -3.69 -7.15
CA ALA A 218 -12.22 -2.43 -6.40
C ALA A 218 -11.70 -1.25 -7.25
N SER A 219 -10.95 -1.48 -8.34
CA SER A 219 -10.48 -0.41 -9.22
C SER A 219 -11.63 0.30 -9.95
N MET A 220 -12.80 -0.34 -10.07
CA MET A 220 -14.01 0.27 -10.62
C MET A 220 -14.50 1.47 -9.79
N LEU A 221 -14.14 1.52 -8.49
CA LEU A 221 -14.48 2.66 -7.64
C LEU A 221 -13.81 3.97 -8.10
N LYS A 222 -12.78 3.92 -8.94
CA LYS A 222 -12.11 5.10 -9.49
C LYS A 222 -12.99 5.92 -10.45
N VAL A 223 -14.05 5.35 -11.00
CA VAL A 223 -15.01 6.10 -11.85
C VAL A 223 -16.14 6.74 -11.05
N HIS A 224 -16.27 6.44 -9.77
CA HIS A 224 -17.28 7.01 -8.92
C HIS A 224 -16.87 8.40 -8.40
N SER A 225 -17.81 9.35 -8.33
CA SER A 225 -17.53 10.76 -8.01
C SER A 225 -17.25 11.03 -6.53
N ASP A 226 -17.72 10.18 -5.60
CA ASP A 226 -17.60 10.38 -4.15
C ASP A 226 -17.24 9.07 -3.45
N VAL A 227 -15.94 8.71 -3.46
CA VAL A 227 -15.39 7.56 -2.76
C VAL A 227 -14.39 8.01 -1.71
N THR A 228 -14.53 7.51 -0.50
CA THR A 228 -13.56 7.71 0.57
C THR A 228 -12.97 6.37 0.98
N LEU A 229 -11.68 6.17 0.75
CA LEU A 229 -10.92 5.07 1.33
C LEU A 229 -10.53 5.45 2.77
N ILE A 230 -10.93 4.63 3.74
CA ILE A 230 -10.51 4.73 5.15
C ILE A 230 -9.68 3.50 5.46
N CYS A 231 -8.42 3.70 5.80
CA CYS A 231 -7.49 2.60 6.05
C CYS A 231 -6.62 2.90 7.29
N ASP A 232 -6.06 1.86 7.88
CA ASP A 232 -5.04 2.03 8.90
C ASP A 232 -3.63 2.05 8.28
N LYS A 233 -2.65 2.38 9.12
CA LYS A 233 -1.24 2.45 8.69
C LYS A 233 -0.69 1.12 8.19
N GLU A 234 -1.21 0.00 8.66
CA GLU A 234 -0.78 -1.31 8.20
C GLU A 234 -1.27 -1.61 6.79
N ALA A 235 -2.51 -1.20 6.45
CA ALA A 235 -3.05 -1.34 5.11
C ALA A 235 -2.49 -0.28 4.13
N TYR A 236 -2.09 0.90 4.63
CA TYR A 236 -1.59 2.03 3.85
C TYR A 236 -0.15 2.39 4.19
N SER A 237 0.69 1.45 4.54
CA SER A 237 2.09 1.76 4.79
C SER A 237 2.80 2.21 3.50
N ASN A 238 3.73 3.14 3.66
CA ASN A 238 4.50 3.73 2.57
C ASN A 238 6.01 3.64 2.93
N ASP A 239 6.41 2.47 3.42
CA ASP A 239 7.80 2.21 3.78
C ASP A 239 8.68 2.15 2.53
N ARG A 240 9.96 2.43 2.68
CA ARG A 240 10.95 2.40 1.60
C ARG A 240 12.16 1.63 2.00
N ILE A 241 12.72 0.85 1.08
CA ILE A 241 14.03 0.24 1.26
C ILE A 241 15.09 1.22 0.76
N GLY A 242 16.07 1.52 1.62
CA GLY A 242 17.34 2.13 1.24
C GLY A 242 18.42 1.07 1.16
N ILE A 243 19.18 1.03 0.07
CA ILE A 243 20.28 0.09 -0.15
C ILE A 243 21.56 0.88 -0.39
N ASP A 244 22.61 0.54 0.35
CA ASP A 244 23.98 1.05 0.15
C ASP A 244 24.88 -0.11 -0.30
N ILE A 245 25.28 -0.10 -1.58
CA ILE A 245 26.13 -1.14 -2.17
C ILE A 245 27.58 -0.76 -1.97
N GLY A 246 28.22 -1.35 -0.96
CA GLY A 246 29.65 -1.25 -0.76
C GLY A 246 30.43 -2.38 -1.45
N GLY A 247 31.76 -2.22 -1.59
CA GLY A 247 32.62 -3.25 -2.20
C GLY A 247 32.78 -4.53 -1.38
N THR A 248 32.46 -4.49 -0.08
CA THR A 248 32.57 -5.64 0.85
C THR A 248 31.26 -6.03 1.47
N GLU A 249 30.34 -5.10 1.63
CA GLU A 249 29.08 -5.26 2.32
C GLU A 249 27.98 -4.44 1.63
N ILE A 250 26.80 -5.04 1.49
CA ILE A 250 25.59 -4.34 1.05
C ILE A 250 24.71 -4.13 2.28
N LYS A 251 24.36 -2.86 2.56
CA LYS A 251 23.50 -2.49 3.68
C LYS A 251 22.09 -2.22 3.21
N PHE A 252 21.13 -2.70 3.99
CA PHE A 252 19.71 -2.49 3.78
C PHE A 252 19.11 -1.78 4.98
N GLY A 253 18.30 -0.78 4.73
CA GLY A 253 17.50 -0.10 5.74
C GLY A 253 16.06 0.03 5.28
N VAL A 254 15.10 -0.19 6.19
CA VAL A 254 13.69 0.14 5.94
C VAL A 254 13.36 1.42 6.67
N LEU A 255 12.85 2.41 5.92
CA LEU A 255 12.41 3.69 6.45
C LEU A 255 10.88 3.76 6.37
N ASN A 256 10.25 4.19 7.47
CA ASN A 256 8.81 4.48 7.47
C ASN A 256 8.49 5.81 6.76
N GLU A 257 7.21 6.16 6.65
CA GLU A 257 6.73 7.39 6.04
C GLU A 257 7.34 8.67 6.67
N SER A 258 7.66 8.62 7.96
CA SER A 258 8.32 9.71 8.69
C SER A 258 9.85 9.72 8.52
N LEU A 259 10.38 8.91 7.61
CA LEU A 259 11.82 8.73 7.33
C LEU A 259 12.62 8.22 8.54
N GLN A 260 11.96 7.54 9.48
CA GLN A 260 12.64 6.87 10.58
C GLN A 260 13.11 5.50 10.13
N LEU A 261 14.36 5.15 10.45
CA LEU A 261 14.91 3.82 10.21
C LEU A 261 14.27 2.82 11.18
N ILE A 262 13.42 1.91 10.65
CA ILE A 262 12.68 0.91 11.44
C ILE A 262 13.31 -0.48 11.38
N HIS A 263 14.18 -0.72 10.39
CA HIS A 263 14.96 -1.95 10.25
C HIS A 263 16.29 -1.67 9.58
N LYS A 264 17.34 -2.43 9.99
CA LYS A 264 18.67 -2.37 9.37
C LYS A 264 19.31 -3.74 9.40
N GLU A 265 19.85 -4.16 8.26
CA GLU A 265 20.64 -5.38 8.12
C GLU A 265 21.68 -5.24 7.01
N SER A 266 22.56 -6.23 6.87
CA SER A 266 23.55 -6.26 5.80
C SER A 266 23.88 -7.68 5.35
N ILE A 267 24.39 -7.78 4.12
CA ILE A 267 24.90 -9.01 3.53
C ILE A 267 26.31 -8.76 2.95
N PRO A 268 27.18 -9.78 2.85
CA PRO A 268 28.44 -9.67 2.13
C PRO A 268 28.19 -9.33 0.65
N THR A 269 29.06 -8.51 0.05
CA THR A 269 29.01 -8.22 -1.39
C THR A 269 29.69 -9.35 -2.15
N ASP A 270 28.94 -10.05 -3.00
CA ASP A 270 29.51 -11.00 -3.97
C ASP A 270 29.89 -10.21 -5.25
N VAL A 271 31.18 -10.15 -5.51
CA VAL A 271 31.75 -9.45 -6.67
C VAL A 271 32.06 -10.39 -7.84
N SER A 272 31.63 -11.64 -7.80
CA SER A 272 31.93 -12.67 -8.83
C SER A 272 31.27 -12.34 -10.17
N SER A 273 30.04 -11.81 -10.17
CA SER A 273 29.34 -11.34 -11.36
C SER A 273 28.25 -10.31 -11.02
N ALA A 274 27.84 -9.51 -12.02
CA ALA A 274 26.73 -8.57 -11.86
C ALA A 274 25.40 -9.28 -11.59
N GLU A 275 25.16 -10.42 -12.24
CA GLU A 275 23.97 -11.22 -12.07
C GLU A 275 23.85 -11.71 -10.62
N LYS A 276 24.93 -12.25 -10.05
CA LYS A 276 24.95 -12.73 -8.67
C LYS A 276 24.70 -11.62 -7.67
N LEU A 277 25.32 -10.46 -7.87
CA LEU A 277 25.08 -9.25 -7.08
C LEU A 277 23.60 -8.86 -7.06
N ILE A 278 22.95 -8.88 -8.24
CA ILE A 278 21.53 -8.54 -8.37
C ILE A 278 20.65 -9.60 -7.72
N ASP A 279 20.96 -10.89 -7.92
CA ASP A 279 20.22 -11.99 -7.32
C ASP A 279 20.16 -11.84 -5.79
N ASP A 280 21.30 -11.54 -5.18
CA ASP A 280 21.40 -11.37 -3.73
C ASP A 280 20.62 -10.12 -3.24
N ILE A 281 20.67 -9.02 -4.00
CA ILE A 281 19.90 -7.79 -3.69
C ILE A 281 18.40 -8.05 -3.81
N VAL A 282 17.95 -8.65 -4.91
CA VAL A 282 16.51 -8.91 -5.16
C VAL A 282 15.95 -9.85 -4.12
N LYS A 283 16.66 -10.98 -3.84
CA LYS A 283 16.25 -11.92 -2.80
C LYS A 283 16.05 -11.22 -1.44
N LYS A 284 16.98 -10.34 -1.08
CA LYS A 284 16.87 -9.59 0.17
C LYS A 284 15.72 -8.57 0.14
N CYS A 285 15.49 -7.91 -1.00
CA CYS A 285 14.32 -7.04 -1.17
C CYS A 285 13.00 -7.83 -1.01
N ASP A 286 12.91 -9.04 -1.59
CA ASP A 286 11.72 -9.89 -1.45
C ASP A 286 11.49 -10.28 0.02
N ASP A 287 12.53 -10.67 0.75
CA ASP A 287 12.45 -10.97 2.18
C ASP A 287 11.92 -9.76 2.98
N LEU A 288 12.37 -8.54 2.66
CA LEU A 288 11.91 -7.32 3.31
C LEU A 288 10.49 -6.93 2.87
N MET A 289 10.13 -7.09 1.60
CA MET A 289 8.76 -6.84 1.11
C MET A 289 7.74 -7.80 1.71
N ASN A 290 8.14 -9.02 2.08
CA ASN A 290 7.29 -9.95 2.84
C ASN A 290 7.06 -9.50 4.29
N GLN A 291 7.98 -8.72 4.87
CA GLN A 291 7.92 -8.27 6.27
C GLN A 291 7.34 -6.86 6.41
N TYR A 292 7.60 -5.98 5.42
CA TYR A 292 7.26 -4.55 5.43
C TYR A 292 6.45 -4.18 4.19
N CYS A 293 5.65 -3.14 4.32
CA CYS A 293 4.82 -2.64 3.22
C CYS A 293 5.60 -1.64 2.37
N ILE A 294 6.47 -2.15 1.51
CA ILE A 294 7.41 -1.35 0.73
C ILE A 294 6.73 -0.71 -0.48
N SER A 295 6.89 0.60 -0.63
CA SER A 295 6.37 1.41 -1.75
C SER A 295 7.44 1.83 -2.75
N GLY A 296 8.72 1.62 -2.45
CA GLY A 296 9.82 1.96 -3.35
C GLY A 296 11.19 1.62 -2.78
N ILE A 297 12.19 1.53 -3.66
CA ILE A 297 13.57 1.18 -3.34
C ILE A 297 14.50 2.29 -3.85
N GLY A 298 15.34 2.82 -2.95
CA GLY A 298 16.43 3.73 -3.27
C GLY A 298 17.78 3.03 -3.09
N ILE A 299 18.66 3.14 -4.08
CA ILE A 299 19.96 2.46 -4.10
C ILE A 299 21.08 3.49 -4.26
N GLY A 300 22.00 3.53 -3.29
CA GLY A 300 23.29 4.17 -3.39
C GLY A 300 24.35 3.16 -3.83
N THR A 301 25.17 3.53 -4.81
CA THR A 301 26.26 2.68 -5.31
C THR A 301 27.49 3.53 -5.63
N PRO A 302 28.70 3.04 -5.39
CA PRO A 302 29.90 3.75 -5.84
C PRO A 302 29.95 3.78 -7.37
N GLY A 303 30.74 4.72 -7.90
CA GLY A 303 30.96 4.85 -9.34
C GLY A 303 30.06 5.88 -10.00
N ILE A 304 30.15 5.93 -11.32
CA ILE A 304 29.49 6.93 -12.16
C ILE A 304 28.17 6.38 -12.67
N ASN A 305 27.10 7.13 -12.43
CA ASN A 305 25.79 6.88 -13.01
C ASN A 305 25.58 7.75 -14.26
N ARG A 306 25.43 7.12 -15.42
CA ARG A 306 25.06 7.80 -16.68
C ARG A 306 23.74 7.24 -17.20
N ASN A 307 22.65 7.98 -16.96
CA ASN A 307 21.31 7.60 -17.42
C ASN A 307 20.86 6.20 -16.96
N GLY A 308 21.17 5.81 -15.73
CA GLY A 308 20.83 4.50 -15.17
C GLY A 308 21.85 3.39 -15.43
N PHE A 309 22.92 3.68 -16.19
CA PHE A 309 24.04 2.76 -16.39
C PHE A 309 25.16 3.08 -15.40
N ILE A 310 25.56 2.09 -14.64
CA ILE A 310 26.59 2.20 -13.59
C ILE A 310 27.92 1.67 -14.09
N THR A 311 28.99 2.42 -13.85
CA THR A 311 30.36 1.94 -13.98
C THR A 311 31.08 2.14 -12.66
N ALA A 312 31.43 1.04 -11.98
CA ALA A 312 32.12 1.05 -10.70
C ALA A 312 33.39 0.21 -10.74
N VAL A 313 34.46 0.69 -10.11
CA VAL A 313 35.78 0.02 -10.14
C VAL A 313 35.80 -1.22 -9.27
N ASN A 314 35.14 -1.16 -8.10
CA ASN A 314 35.20 -2.21 -7.08
C ASN A 314 33.98 -3.16 -7.09
N LEU A 315 33.14 -3.05 -8.10
CA LEU A 315 31.96 -3.90 -8.32
C LEU A 315 31.97 -4.46 -9.76
N PRO A 316 31.32 -5.58 -10.00
CA PRO A 316 31.24 -6.17 -11.35
C PRO A 316 30.27 -5.41 -12.27
N LEU A 317 30.27 -4.07 -12.19
CA LEU A 317 29.36 -3.18 -12.89
C LEU A 317 30.14 -2.33 -13.91
N GLN A 318 30.14 -2.74 -15.17
CA GLN A 318 30.79 -2.01 -16.27
C GLN A 318 29.74 -1.61 -17.30
N ASN A 319 29.34 -0.32 -17.28
CA ASN A 319 28.24 0.20 -18.11
C ASN A 319 26.97 -0.67 -17.96
N PHE A 320 26.63 -1.03 -16.72
CA PHE A 320 25.59 -1.98 -16.40
C PHE A 320 24.26 -1.28 -16.05
N PRO A 321 23.10 -1.69 -16.61
CA PRO A 321 21.80 -1.05 -16.38
C PRO A 321 21.18 -1.47 -15.03
N LEU A 322 21.85 -1.17 -13.91
CA LEU A 322 21.52 -1.64 -12.57
C LEU A 322 20.07 -1.31 -12.17
N GLN A 323 19.62 -0.09 -12.42
CA GLN A 323 18.26 0.33 -12.07
C GLN A 323 17.22 -0.54 -12.80
N LYS A 324 17.41 -0.75 -14.11
CA LYS A 324 16.50 -1.53 -14.93
C LYS A 324 16.49 -3.00 -14.50
N ALA A 325 17.69 -3.59 -14.29
CA ALA A 325 17.84 -4.99 -13.94
C ALA A 325 17.16 -5.37 -12.60
N ILE A 326 17.13 -4.44 -11.64
CA ILE A 326 16.41 -4.64 -10.37
C ILE A 326 14.92 -4.32 -10.56
N ALA A 327 14.57 -3.22 -11.25
CA ALA A 327 13.17 -2.81 -11.43
C ALA A 327 12.33 -3.83 -12.22
N GLU A 328 12.94 -4.64 -13.09
CA GLU A 328 12.25 -5.72 -13.81
C GLU A 328 11.94 -6.96 -12.93
N ARG A 329 12.48 -7.01 -11.72
CA ARG A 329 12.37 -8.16 -10.80
C ARG A 329 11.64 -7.86 -9.50
N VAL A 330 11.24 -6.61 -9.27
CA VAL A 330 10.50 -6.18 -8.07
C VAL A 330 9.29 -5.34 -8.47
N ASP A 331 8.18 -5.48 -7.74
CA ASP A 331 6.90 -4.79 -8.04
C ASP A 331 6.81 -3.37 -7.45
N VAL A 332 7.95 -2.70 -7.26
CA VAL A 332 8.01 -1.34 -6.71
C VAL A 332 8.97 -0.46 -7.50
N PRO A 333 8.75 0.86 -7.56
CA PRO A 333 9.68 1.77 -8.21
C PRO A 333 11.08 1.69 -7.61
N VAL A 334 12.10 1.65 -8.48
CA VAL A 334 13.52 1.63 -8.10
C VAL A 334 14.22 2.89 -8.62
N LYS A 335 15.03 3.51 -7.77
CA LYS A 335 15.91 4.62 -8.12
C LYS A 335 17.33 4.31 -7.69
N VAL A 336 18.29 4.58 -8.57
CA VAL A 336 19.73 4.38 -8.32
C VAL A 336 20.44 5.72 -8.45
N SER A 337 21.31 6.04 -7.50
CA SER A 337 22.20 7.20 -7.56
C SER A 337 23.60 6.84 -7.02
N ASN A 338 24.55 7.76 -7.15
CA ASN A 338 25.85 7.62 -6.51
C ASN A 338 25.69 7.67 -4.97
N ASP A 339 26.51 6.91 -4.24
CA ASP A 339 26.48 6.76 -2.78
C ASP A 339 26.66 8.09 -2.04
N ALA A 340 27.65 8.92 -2.45
CA ALA A 340 27.89 10.24 -1.85
C ALA A 340 26.74 11.22 -2.13
N ASN A 341 26.11 11.16 -3.31
CA ASN A 341 24.89 11.91 -3.62
C ASN A 341 23.70 11.48 -2.73
N CYS A 342 23.55 10.18 -2.50
CA CYS A 342 22.51 9.65 -1.59
C CYS A 342 22.76 10.14 -0.15
N ALA A 343 24.02 10.11 0.31
CA ALA A 343 24.39 10.59 1.64
C ALA A 343 24.12 12.09 1.79
N ALA A 344 24.48 12.92 0.77
CA ALA A 344 24.21 14.35 0.77
C ALA A 344 22.70 14.66 0.82
N LEU A 345 21.89 13.90 0.06
CA LEU A 345 20.45 14.05 0.09
C LEU A 345 19.86 13.64 1.44
N GLY A 346 20.35 12.54 2.02
CA GLY A 346 19.96 12.08 3.35
C GLY A 346 20.25 13.14 4.42
N GLU A 347 21.44 13.73 4.41
CA GLU A 347 21.81 14.82 5.34
C GLU A 347 20.94 16.07 5.14
N ALA A 348 20.65 16.46 3.90
CA ALA A 348 19.80 17.60 3.60
C ALA A 348 18.35 17.42 4.06
N ILE A 349 17.84 16.18 4.10
CA ILE A 349 16.43 15.86 4.47
C ILE A 349 16.30 15.49 5.95
N CYS A 350 17.22 14.66 6.48
CA CYS A 350 17.13 14.02 7.79
C CYS A 350 18.21 14.47 8.78
N GLY A 351 19.20 15.26 8.34
CA GLY A 351 20.33 15.70 9.16
C GLY A 351 19.97 16.69 10.27
N ASN A 352 21.00 17.20 10.98
CA ASN A 352 20.80 18.07 12.13
C ASN A 352 20.11 19.40 11.79
N GLU A 353 20.33 19.92 10.59
CA GLU A 353 19.64 21.11 10.06
C GLU A 353 18.58 20.68 9.04
N LYS A 354 17.45 20.19 9.54
CA LYS A 354 16.32 19.73 8.72
C LYS A 354 15.89 20.78 7.70
N ALA A 355 15.65 20.33 6.47
CA ALA A 355 15.18 21.13 5.34
C ALA A 355 16.17 22.18 4.82
N VAL A 356 17.46 21.87 4.81
CA VAL A 356 18.45 22.70 4.14
C VAL A 356 18.21 22.69 2.63
N LYS A 357 18.01 23.88 2.07
CA LYS A 357 17.70 24.05 0.64
C LYS A 357 18.90 23.79 -0.27
N ASN A 358 20.09 24.22 0.17
CA ASN A 358 21.34 24.08 -0.55
C ASN A 358 22.42 23.54 0.39
N LEU A 359 23.12 22.49 -0.05
CA LEU A 359 24.14 21.80 0.72
C LEU A 359 25.29 21.37 -0.20
N VAL A 360 26.50 21.48 0.28
CA VAL A 360 27.64 20.74 -0.26
C VAL A 360 28.20 19.86 0.83
N MET A 361 28.18 18.54 0.59
CA MET A 361 28.72 17.55 1.51
C MET A 361 30.06 17.03 0.99
N LEU A 362 31.00 16.84 1.91
CA LEU A 362 32.25 16.13 1.66
C LEU A 362 32.32 14.90 2.57
N SER A 363 32.57 13.75 1.99
CA SER A 363 32.80 12.49 2.69
C SER A 363 34.30 12.18 2.67
N LEU A 364 34.92 12.19 3.84
CA LEU A 364 36.35 11.89 4.01
C LEU A 364 36.50 10.43 4.45
N GLY A 365 37.04 9.59 3.57
CA GLY A 365 37.28 8.18 3.81
C GLY A 365 38.56 7.73 3.12
N THR A 366 38.60 6.51 2.59
CA THR A 366 39.71 6.00 1.77
C THR A 366 39.98 6.96 0.60
N GLY A 367 38.94 7.52 0.01
CA GLY A 367 38.97 8.63 -0.94
C GLY A 367 38.20 9.83 -0.41
N ILE A 368 37.88 10.80 -1.30
CA ILE A 368 37.01 11.92 -1.03
C ILE A 368 35.80 11.85 -1.96
N GLY A 369 34.63 11.57 -1.40
CA GLY A 369 33.36 11.69 -2.08
C GLY A 369 32.71 13.05 -1.83
N GLY A 370 31.73 13.41 -2.63
CA GLY A 370 30.95 14.64 -2.43
C GLY A 370 29.56 14.55 -3.04
N GLY A 371 28.69 15.40 -2.51
CA GLY A 371 27.33 15.56 -3.05
C GLY A 371 26.91 17.02 -2.95
N ILE A 372 26.20 17.47 -3.96
CA ILE A 372 25.72 18.86 -4.09
C ILE A 372 24.20 18.83 -4.14
N ILE A 373 23.56 19.55 -3.24
CA ILE A 373 22.11 19.76 -3.22
C ILE A 373 21.83 21.22 -3.56
N ILE A 374 20.97 21.46 -4.54
CA ILE A 374 20.48 22.78 -4.92
C ILE A 374 18.96 22.72 -5.00
N ASP A 375 18.28 23.64 -4.32
CA ASP A 375 16.81 23.71 -4.27
C ASP A 375 16.18 22.34 -3.88
N HIS A 376 16.72 21.69 -2.83
CA HIS A 376 16.31 20.37 -2.32
C HIS A 376 16.51 19.22 -3.31
N LYS A 377 17.32 19.37 -4.36
CA LYS A 377 17.57 18.34 -5.37
C LYS A 377 19.06 18.08 -5.52
N ILE A 378 19.40 16.83 -5.76
CA ILE A 378 20.79 16.48 -6.13
C ILE A 378 21.14 17.20 -7.43
N TYR A 379 22.28 17.88 -7.42
CA TYR A 379 22.86 18.51 -8.59
C TYR A 379 23.96 17.60 -9.18
N GLU A 380 23.64 16.88 -10.22
CA GLU A 380 24.55 15.94 -10.88
C GLU A 380 25.34 16.59 -12.03
N GLY A 381 24.93 17.77 -12.50
CA GLY A 381 25.52 18.39 -13.71
C GLY A 381 25.41 17.48 -14.92
N ARG A 382 26.56 17.05 -15.47
CA ARG A 382 26.64 16.02 -16.53
C ARG A 382 26.94 14.62 -15.98
N GLY A 383 26.60 14.34 -14.71
CA GLY A 383 26.80 13.06 -14.03
C GLY A 383 28.05 12.98 -13.15
N SER A 384 28.79 14.09 -12.97
CA SER A 384 30.03 14.12 -12.17
C SER A 384 30.24 15.39 -11.35
N ALA A 385 29.20 16.19 -11.15
CA ALA A 385 29.33 17.42 -10.37
C ALA A 385 29.72 17.16 -8.89
N GLY A 386 29.30 16.00 -8.34
CA GLY A 386 29.66 15.58 -6.99
C GLY A 386 31.05 14.96 -6.83
N GLU A 387 31.80 14.75 -7.91
CA GLU A 387 33.15 14.19 -7.88
C GLU A 387 34.21 15.21 -7.37
N ILE A 388 33.91 15.80 -6.22
CA ILE A 388 34.71 16.90 -5.63
C ILE A 388 36.14 16.45 -5.29
N GLY A 389 36.33 15.18 -4.94
CA GLY A 389 37.67 14.62 -4.67
C GLY A 389 38.61 14.67 -5.87
N HIS A 390 38.06 14.73 -7.08
CA HIS A 390 38.86 14.70 -8.33
C HIS A 390 39.09 16.05 -8.98
N PHE A 391 38.68 17.17 -8.37
CA PHE A 391 39.13 18.46 -8.86
C PHE A 391 40.62 18.70 -8.51
N SER A 392 41.38 19.25 -9.45
CA SER A 392 42.81 19.52 -9.24
C SER A 392 43.02 20.72 -8.33
N ILE A 393 43.71 20.54 -7.20
CA ILE A 393 44.13 21.60 -6.30
C ILE A 393 45.60 22.01 -6.49
N GLN A 394 46.36 21.18 -7.24
CA GLN A 394 47.76 21.44 -7.53
C GLN A 394 48.07 21.05 -8.96
N MET A 395 48.46 22.03 -9.76
CA MET A 395 48.94 21.83 -11.15
C MET A 395 50.19 20.94 -11.14
N ASP A 396 50.22 19.94 -12.02
CA ASP A 396 51.27 18.90 -12.11
C ASP A 396 51.57 18.13 -10.79
N GLY A 397 50.63 18.14 -9.87
CA GLY A 397 50.74 17.45 -8.57
C GLY A 397 50.75 15.93 -8.63
N LYS A 398 50.47 15.26 -7.51
CA LYS A 398 50.45 13.80 -7.37
C LYS A 398 49.54 13.14 -8.45
N PRO A 399 49.97 12.00 -9.06
CA PRO A 399 49.13 11.28 -9.97
C PRO A 399 47.86 10.72 -9.25
N CYS A 400 46.72 10.69 -9.93
CA CYS A 400 45.48 10.19 -9.42
C CYS A 400 45.00 8.96 -10.27
N PRO A 401 44.45 7.93 -9.67
CA PRO A 401 43.85 6.79 -10.42
C PRO A 401 42.81 7.19 -11.45
N CYS A 402 42.15 8.35 -11.30
CA CYS A 402 41.22 8.89 -12.31
C CYS A 402 41.86 9.32 -13.63
N GLY A 403 43.19 9.24 -13.75
CA GLY A 403 43.96 9.66 -14.91
C GLY A 403 44.43 11.15 -14.91
N GLN A 404 44.02 11.93 -13.92
CA GLN A 404 44.44 13.33 -13.74
C GLN A 404 45.62 13.43 -12.75
N ARG A 405 46.10 14.65 -12.58
CA ARG A 405 47.15 14.99 -11.58
C ARG A 405 46.65 16.08 -10.67
N GLY A 406 47.12 16.04 -9.39
CA GLY A 406 46.84 17.08 -8.42
C GLY A 406 45.44 17.03 -7.81
N CYS A 407 44.67 15.93 -7.93
CA CYS A 407 43.35 15.78 -7.38
C CYS A 407 43.35 15.96 -5.86
N PHE A 408 42.35 16.65 -5.33
CA PHE A 408 42.16 16.93 -3.91
C PHE A 408 42.25 15.67 -3.03
N GLU A 409 41.69 14.57 -3.48
CA GLU A 409 41.74 13.27 -2.79
C GLU A 409 43.16 12.80 -2.50
N GLN A 410 44.15 13.09 -3.38
CA GLN A 410 45.53 12.65 -3.23
C GLN A 410 46.27 13.39 -2.11
N TYR A 411 45.64 14.43 -1.53
CA TYR A 411 46.22 15.27 -0.48
C TYR A 411 45.45 15.24 0.84
N ALA A 412 44.13 15.00 0.78
CA ALA A 412 43.25 15.20 1.92
C ALA A 412 42.41 13.96 2.29
N SER A 413 42.55 12.82 1.58
CA SER A 413 41.88 11.56 1.98
C SER A 413 42.60 10.90 3.17
N ALA A 414 41.92 9.97 3.85
CA ALA A 414 42.54 9.15 4.89
C ALA A 414 43.75 8.36 4.36
N ALA A 415 43.65 7.82 3.13
CA ALA A 415 44.79 7.14 2.49
C ALA A 415 45.96 8.09 2.25
N ALA A 416 45.72 9.33 1.82
CA ALA A 416 46.77 10.34 1.64
C ALA A 416 47.42 10.75 2.97
N LEU A 417 46.63 10.82 4.06
CA LEU A 417 47.13 11.12 5.39
C LEU A 417 48.07 10.01 5.90
N ILE A 418 47.68 8.76 5.74
CA ILE A 418 48.53 7.58 6.12
C ILE A 418 49.85 7.61 5.35
N GLN A 419 49.81 7.79 4.02
CA GLN A 419 51.01 7.88 3.20
C GLN A 419 51.91 9.07 3.54
N SER A 420 51.39 10.13 4.14
CA SER A 420 52.18 11.29 4.55
C SER A 420 52.79 11.11 5.92
N ALA A 421 52.35 10.13 6.71
CA ALA A 421 52.85 9.82 8.04
C ALA A 421 53.94 8.70 8.04
N GLU A 422 54.03 7.98 6.93
CA GLU A 422 55.14 7.03 6.65
C GLU A 422 56.32 7.75 5.99
#